data_d212b61e5ec590fd63d277e6bf12976a
#
_entry.id   d212b61e5ec590fd63d277e6bf12976a
#
_cell.length_a   1.000
_cell.length_b   1.000
_cell.length_c   1.000
_cell.angle_alpha   90.00
_cell.angle_beta   90.00
_cell.angle_gamma   90.00
#
_symmetry.space_group_name_H-M   'P 1'
#
loop_
_entity.id
_entity.type
_entity.pdbx_description
1 polymer ?
#
loop_
_entity_poly.entity_id
_entity_poly.type
_entity_poly.pdbx_seq_one_letter_code
_entity_poly.pdbx_strand_id
1 'polypeptide(L)'
;MTGPGSWQPDPEGRFEYRWWDGRNWTDQVSHQGRPGTAPMGGAAQQAQPEQQATPQPAAGGPPQGGDGFAGITGDLVDGRFSEKEAQPIANQNSKLLRVRLGEPFMARQGSMVAYQGNVDFSFEGGGAGKFLKKALTGEGLPLMRCQGQGDVFLAERAYDVHMLNLNNAGLSISGKNVLAFSSSLDWNIERVKGGSIATGGLFNTTLRGTGWVALTTDGPPVVLNTAEAPTFADTNAVVAWSANLQTQLKTSFKAGALIGRGSGEALQVSFYGQGFVIVQPSEGIQVPVH
;
A
#
# COMPACT_ATOMS: atom_id res chain seq x y z
N MET A 1 -41.62 29.02 14.85
CA MET A 1 -41.74 27.57 14.60
C MET A 1 -41.20 27.33 13.21
N THR A 2 -40.02 26.76 13.12
CA THR A 2 -39.37 26.44 11.84
C THR A 2 -39.91 25.09 11.37
N GLY A 3 -40.59 25.08 10.20
CA GLY A 3 -41.07 23.84 9.60
C GLY A 3 -39.93 22.96 9.10
N PRO A 4 -40.14 21.64 8.92
CA PRO A 4 -39.13 20.75 8.33
C PRO A 4 -38.83 21.20 6.90
N GLY A 5 -37.55 21.04 6.49
CA GLY A 5 -37.12 21.32 5.12
C GLY A 5 -37.91 20.49 4.11
N SER A 6 -38.19 21.06 2.93
CA SER A 6 -38.95 20.40 1.87
C SER A 6 -38.60 20.93 0.47
N TRP A 7 -38.86 20.10 -0.55
CA TRP A 7 -38.80 20.55 -1.95
C TRP A 7 -40.00 21.40 -2.27
N GLN A 8 -39.77 22.62 -2.74
CA GLN A 8 -40.78 23.59 -3.12
C GLN A 8 -40.53 24.02 -4.58
N PRO A 9 -41.56 24.51 -5.30
CA PRO A 9 -41.33 25.12 -6.61
C PRO A 9 -40.23 26.18 -6.56
N ASP A 10 -39.30 26.15 -7.54
CA ASP A 10 -38.18 27.10 -7.56
C ASP A 10 -38.67 28.55 -7.69
N PRO A 11 -38.40 29.44 -6.73
CA PRO A 11 -38.89 30.82 -6.76
C PRO A 11 -38.33 31.65 -7.94
N GLU A 12 -37.23 31.22 -8.54
CA GLU A 12 -36.66 31.87 -9.73
C GLU A 12 -37.17 31.25 -11.05
N GLY A 13 -37.95 30.17 -10.98
CA GLY A 13 -38.54 29.52 -12.15
C GLY A 13 -37.54 28.87 -13.09
N ARG A 14 -36.29 28.71 -12.68
CA ARG A 14 -35.19 28.11 -13.49
C ARG A 14 -35.23 26.59 -13.45
N PHE A 15 -35.73 26.04 -12.34
CA PHE A 15 -35.84 24.60 -12.09
C PHE A 15 -37.28 24.27 -11.65
N GLU A 16 -37.64 22.99 -11.66
CA GLU A 16 -38.97 22.58 -11.18
C GLU A 16 -39.11 22.75 -9.67
N TYR A 17 -38.04 22.37 -8.92
CA TYR A 17 -38.03 22.43 -7.47
C TYR A 17 -36.68 22.92 -6.95
N ARG A 18 -36.75 23.61 -5.79
CA ARG A 18 -35.58 24.00 -4.98
C ARG A 18 -35.82 23.60 -3.52
N TRP A 19 -34.76 23.25 -2.83
CA TRP A 19 -34.86 22.86 -1.44
C TRP A 19 -35.00 24.08 -0.53
N TRP A 20 -36.04 24.09 0.28
CA TRP A 20 -36.30 25.04 1.36
C TRP A 20 -35.91 24.39 2.68
N ASP A 21 -34.99 24.96 3.47
CA ASP A 21 -34.49 24.40 4.74
C ASP A 21 -35.38 24.75 5.96
N GLY A 22 -36.47 25.41 5.73
CA GLY A 22 -37.38 25.93 6.77
C GLY A 22 -37.12 27.39 7.15
N ARG A 23 -36.05 28.02 6.59
CA ARG A 23 -35.69 29.43 6.80
C ARG A 23 -35.22 30.10 5.52
N ASN A 24 -34.45 29.41 4.68
CA ASN A 24 -33.84 29.94 3.49
C ASN A 24 -33.96 28.96 2.31
N TRP A 25 -33.94 29.52 1.11
CA TRP A 25 -33.75 28.73 -0.09
C TRP A 25 -32.25 28.30 -0.19
N THR A 26 -32.04 27.04 -0.48
CA THR A 26 -30.70 26.52 -0.66
C THR A 26 -30.34 26.44 -2.12
N ASP A 27 -29.05 26.13 -2.41
CA ASP A 27 -28.57 25.92 -3.78
C ASP A 27 -28.98 24.56 -4.38
N GLN A 28 -29.64 23.70 -3.61
CA GLN A 28 -30.14 22.40 -4.08
C GLN A 28 -31.39 22.58 -4.95
N VAL A 29 -31.31 22.07 -6.19
CA VAL A 29 -32.42 22.16 -7.18
C VAL A 29 -32.70 20.78 -7.75
N SER A 30 -33.93 20.63 -8.30
CA SER A 30 -34.33 19.43 -9.03
C SER A 30 -35.08 19.82 -10.30
N HIS A 31 -34.71 19.21 -11.44
CA HIS A 31 -35.39 19.41 -12.71
C HIS A 31 -35.56 18.08 -13.42
N GLN A 32 -36.78 17.75 -13.85
CA GLN A 32 -37.14 16.46 -14.47
C GLN A 32 -36.66 15.23 -13.63
N GLY A 33 -36.82 15.34 -12.29
CA GLY A 33 -36.43 14.28 -11.36
C GLY A 33 -34.92 14.15 -11.13
N ARG A 34 -34.08 15.03 -11.68
CA ARG A 34 -32.62 15.04 -11.48
C ARG A 34 -32.23 16.11 -10.48
N PRO A 35 -31.58 15.75 -9.37
CA PRO A 35 -31.04 16.71 -8.42
C PRO A 35 -29.80 17.40 -8.97
N GLY A 36 -29.62 18.68 -8.61
CA GLY A 36 -28.50 19.51 -9.01
C GLY A 36 -28.23 20.62 -8.00
N THR A 37 -27.23 21.45 -8.26
CA THR A 37 -26.89 22.61 -7.44
C THR A 37 -26.82 23.86 -8.31
N ALA A 38 -27.55 24.92 -7.91
CA ALA A 38 -27.56 26.21 -8.61
C ALA A 38 -27.74 27.36 -7.61
N PRO A 39 -26.78 28.31 -7.50
CA PRO A 39 -26.89 29.44 -6.59
C PRO A 39 -28.04 30.38 -6.98
N MET A 40 -28.67 30.98 -5.98
CA MET A 40 -29.69 32.03 -6.16
C MET A 40 -29.05 33.31 -6.70
N GLY A 41 -29.69 33.96 -7.66
CA GLY A 41 -29.29 35.27 -8.18
C GLY A 41 -28.23 35.24 -9.31
N GLY A 42 -27.91 34.09 -9.86
CA GLY A 42 -27.00 33.97 -11.02
C GLY A 42 -27.66 34.39 -12.31
N ALA A 43 -27.22 35.52 -12.93
CA ALA A 43 -27.70 35.97 -14.26
C ALA A 43 -27.39 34.91 -15.33
N ALA A 44 -28.38 34.69 -16.20
CA ALA A 44 -28.24 33.81 -17.36
C ALA A 44 -27.08 34.26 -18.26
N GLN A 45 -26.01 33.48 -18.32
CA GLN A 45 -24.95 33.68 -19.32
C GLN A 45 -25.43 33.15 -20.66
N GLN A 46 -25.70 34.06 -21.57
CA GLN A 46 -25.98 33.75 -22.97
C GLN A 46 -24.75 33.12 -23.63
N ALA A 47 -25.00 32.09 -24.39
CA ALA A 47 -24.00 31.42 -25.23
C ALA A 47 -23.40 32.38 -26.26
N GLN A 48 -22.06 32.55 -26.24
CA GLN A 48 -21.28 33.13 -27.34
C GLN A 48 -20.57 32.01 -28.11
N PRO A 49 -20.35 32.20 -29.43
CA PRO A 49 -19.87 31.15 -30.32
C PRO A 49 -18.38 30.82 -30.09
N GLU A 50 -18.07 29.57 -30.34
CA GLU A 50 -16.79 28.90 -30.23
C GLU A 50 -15.63 29.68 -30.91
N GLN A 51 -14.60 30.00 -30.12
CA GLN A 51 -13.22 30.16 -30.61
C GLN A 51 -12.42 28.93 -30.20
N GLN A 52 -11.87 28.26 -31.21
CA GLN A 52 -10.98 27.12 -31.07
C GLN A 52 -9.79 27.46 -30.17
N ALA A 53 -9.76 26.86 -29.00
CA ALA A 53 -8.59 26.80 -28.10
C ALA A 53 -7.94 25.44 -28.20
N THR A 54 -6.63 25.46 -28.42
CA THR A 54 -5.71 24.32 -28.39
C THR A 54 -5.90 23.44 -27.14
N PRO A 55 -5.75 22.09 -27.22
CA PRO A 55 -6.02 21.20 -26.11
C PRO A 55 -4.96 21.36 -25.01
N GLN A 56 -5.39 21.89 -23.87
CA GLN A 56 -4.66 21.84 -22.61
C GLN A 56 -4.95 20.48 -21.95
N PRO A 57 -3.96 19.77 -21.40
CA PRO A 57 -4.20 18.47 -20.76
C PRO A 57 -5.15 18.65 -19.57
N ALA A 58 -6.30 18.01 -19.64
CA ALA A 58 -7.29 18.00 -18.58
C ALA A 58 -6.72 17.34 -17.32
N ALA A 59 -6.73 18.08 -16.20
CA ALA A 59 -6.62 17.48 -14.87
C ALA A 59 -7.79 16.51 -14.69
N GLY A 60 -7.45 15.23 -14.40
CA GLY A 60 -8.42 14.15 -14.30
C GLY A 60 -9.50 14.42 -13.25
N GLY A 61 -10.70 14.69 -13.70
CA GLY A 61 -11.91 14.57 -12.90
C GLY A 61 -12.18 13.07 -12.61
N PRO A 62 -13.03 12.75 -11.62
CA PRO A 62 -13.40 11.38 -11.37
C PRO A 62 -13.98 10.76 -12.65
N PRO A 63 -13.73 9.48 -12.94
CA PRO A 63 -14.21 8.85 -14.14
C PRO A 63 -15.73 8.96 -14.18
N GLN A 64 -16.24 9.77 -15.10
CA GLN A 64 -17.64 9.71 -15.48
C GLN A 64 -17.82 8.36 -16.14
N GLY A 65 -18.69 7.52 -15.57
CA GLY A 65 -18.94 6.16 -16.05
C GLY A 65 -19.13 6.16 -17.57
N GLY A 66 -18.11 5.70 -18.29
CA GLY A 66 -18.24 5.40 -19.69
C GLY A 66 -19.29 4.31 -19.90
N ASP A 67 -19.67 4.04 -21.15
CA ASP A 67 -20.71 3.06 -21.54
C ASP A 67 -20.56 1.67 -20.89
N GLY A 68 -19.36 1.33 -20.37
CA GLY A 68 -19.07 0.08 -19.66
C GLY A 68 -19.83 -0.11 -18.35
N PHE A 69 -20.39 0.95 -17.73
CA PHE A 69 -21.20 0.87 -16.52
C PHE A 69 -22.71 0.99 -16.79
N ALA A 70 -23.10 1.18 -18.07
CA ALA A 70 -24.49 1.37 -18.44
C ALA A 70 -25.36 0.18 -18.00
N GLY A 71 -26.40 0.44 -17.22
CA GLY A 71 -27.31 -0.58 -16.69
C GLY A 71 -26.79 -1.35 -15.46
N ILE A 72 -25.59 -1.04 -14.96
CA ILE A 72 -25.05 -1.61 -13.71
C ILE A 72 -25.13 -0.56 -12.62
N THR A 73 -25.79 -0.90 -11.51
CA THR A 73 -25.93 -0.03 -10.33
C THR A 73 -25.55 -0.79 -9.07
N GLY A 74 -25.08 -0.07 -8.06
CA GLY A 74 -24.71 -0.65 -6.77
C GLY A 74 -23.46 -0.01 -6.18
N ASP A 75 -23.14 -0.42 -4.95
CA ASP A 75 -22.09 0.19 -4.14
C ASP A 75 -20.66 -0.01 -4.69
N LEU A 76 -20.45 -1.02 -5.51
CA LEU A 76 -19.13 -1.26 -6.16
C LEU A 76 -18.88 -0.34 -7.35
N VAL A 77 -19.93 0.21 -7.96
CA VAL A 77 -19.84 1.02 -9.19
C VAL A 77 -20.29 2.47 -9.00
N ASP A 78 -20.68 2.87 -7.80
CA ASP A 78 -21.13 4.24 -7.48
C ASP A 78 -19.96 5.22 -7.21
N GLY A 79 -18.72 4.75 -7.38
CA GLY A 79 -17.50 5.53 -7.21
C GLY A 79 -16.94 5.57 -5.78
N ARG A 80 -17.61 4.97 -4.78
CA ARG A 80 -17.09 4.95 -3.39
C ARG A 80 -15.78 4.18 -3.24
N PHE A 81 -15.58 3.15 -4.08
CA PHE A 81 -14.35 2.34 -4.13
C PHE A 81 -13.44 2.74 -5.29
N SER A 82 -13.75 3.81 -6.01
CA SER A 82 -12.88 4.31 -7.07
C SER A 82 -11.57 4.82 -6.48
N GLU A 83 -10.54 4.73 -7.28
CA GLU A 83 -9.22 5.28 -7.00
C GLU A 83 -9.29 6.81 -6.86
N LYS A 84 -8.95 7.33 -5.68
CA LYS A 84 -9.12 8.75 -5.35
C LYS A 84 -7.83 9.47 -4.95
N GLU A 85 -6.78 8.69 -4.63
CA GLU A 85 -5.53 9.28 -4.14
C GLU A 85 -4.77 10.00 -5.26
N ALA A 86 -4.48 11.29 -5.04
CA ALA A 86 -3.75 12.10 -6.01
C ALA A 86 -2.24 11.82 -6.02
N GLN A 87 -1.69 11.35 -4.91
CA GLN A 87 -0.26 11.08 -4.76
C GLN A 87 0.18 9.96 -5.71
N PRO A 88 1.38 10.08 -6.33
CA PRO A 88 1.87 9.06 -7.26
C PRO A 88 2.02 7.67 -6.61
N ILE A 89 2.37 7.65 -5.33
CA ILE A 89 2.54 6.43 -4.56
C ILE A 89 1.70 6.58 -3.29
N ALA A 90 0.66 5.79 -3.16
CA ALA A 90 -0.29 5.91 -2.07
C ALA A 90 -1.04 4.61 -1.78
N ASN A 91 -1.40 4.41 -0.53
CA ASN A 91 -2.34 3.36 -0.15
C ASN A 91 -3.75 3.77 -0.55
N GLN A 92 -4.41 2.96 -1.38
CA GLN A 92 -5.83 3.14 -1.71
C GLN A 92 -6.75 2.78 -0.54
N ASN A 93 -6.28 1.84 0.26
CA ASN A 93 -6.79 1.46 1.58
C ASN A 93 -5.63 0.83 2.36
N SER A 94 -5.86 0.38 3.59
CA SER A 94 -4.78 -0.21 4.42
C SER A 94 -4.14 -1.47 3.84
N LYS A 95 -4.73 -2.08 2.79
CA LYS A 95 -4.32 -3.38 2.22
C LYS A 95 -3.81 -3.30 0.79
N LEU A 96 -3.91 -2.13 0.15
CA LEU A 96 -3.66 -1.97 -1.28
C LEU A 96 -2.83 -0.73 -1.56
N LEU A 97 -1.66 -0.93 -2.13
CA LEU A 97 -0.78 0.12 -2.62
C LEU A 97 -1.04 0.37 -4.10
N ARG A 98 -1.16 1.63 -4.50
CA ARG A 98 -1.03 2.05 -5.89
C ARG A 98 0.29 2.76 -6.12
N VAL A 99 0.97 2.41 -7.19
CA VAL A 99 2.15 3.11 -7.69
C VAL A 99 1.85 3.59 -9.11
N ARG A 100 1.76 4.90 -9.29
CA ARG A 100 1.74 5.54 -10.61
C ARG A 100 3.17 5.60 -11.13
N LEU A 101 3.40 4.96 -12.26
CA LEU A 101 4.72 4.88 -12.88
C LEU A 101 5.14 6.24 -13.45
N GLY A 102 6.09 6.89 -12.83
CA GLY A 102 6.91 7.99 -13.35
C GLY A 102 8.36 7.54 -13.48
N GLU A 103 8.81 6.67 -12.57
CA GLU A 103 10.12 6.03 -12.56
C GLU A 103 9.95 4.53 -12.32
N PRO A 104 10.90 3.71 -12.81
CA PRO A 104 10.88 2.29 -12.50
C PRO A 104 10.96 2.02 -10.99
N PHE A 105 10.35 0.93 -10.55
CA PHE A 105 10.44 0.49 -9.16
C PHE A 105 10.56 -1.03 -9.07
N MET A 106 10.98 -1.52 -7.92
CA MET A 106 11.10 -2.94 -7.61
C MET A 106 9.88 -3.38 -6.80
N ALA A 107 9.29 -4.50 -7.16
CA ALA A 107 8.20 -5.11 -6.40
C ALA A 107 8.49 -6.59 -6.14
N ARG A 108 7.91 -7.11 -5.06
CA ARG A 108 7.88 -8.54 -4.80
C ARG A 108 7.10 -9.24 -5.92
N GLN A 109 7.65 -10.30 -6.46
CA GLN A 109 6.97 -11.10 -7.45
C GLN A 109 5.71 -11.75 -6.86
N GLY A 110 4.61 -11.70 -7.62
CA GLY A 110 3.31 -12.20 -7.20
C GLY A 110 2.49 -11.23 -6.36
N SER A 111 3.01 -10.03 -6.04
CA SER A 111 2.27 -9.00 -5.30
C SER A 111 1.39 -8.12 -6.19
N MET A 112 1.58 -8.14 -7.51
CA MET A 112 0.76 -7.37 -8.44
C MET A 112 -0.64 -7.98 -8.54
N VAL A 113 -1.66 -7.20 -8.19
CA VAL A 113 -3.07 -7.61 -8.24
C VAL A 113 -3.82 -7.02 -9.44
N ALA A 114 -3.38 -5.84 -9.91
CA ALA A 114 -3.90 -5.19 -11.12
C ALA A 114 -2.90 -4.17 -11.66
N TYR A 115 -3.07 -3.79 -12.92
CA TYR A 115 -2.41 -2.62 -13.49
C TYR A 115 -3.27 -1.99 -14.59
N GLN A 116 -3.04 -0.73 -14.86
CA GLN A 116 -3.66 0.02 -15.95
C GLN A 116 -2.58 0.76 -16.74
N GLY A 117 -2.70 0.79 -18.06
CA GLY A 117 -1.75 1.46 -18.95
C GLY A 117 -0.76 0.50 -19.60
N ASN A 118 0.35 1.06 -20.11
CA ASN A 118 1.41 0.32 -20.78
C ASN A 118 2.55 0.03 -19.78
N VAL A 119 2.41 -1.06 -19.03
CA VAL A 119 3.34 -1.46 -17.98
C VAL A 119 4.06 -2.74 -18.38
N ASP A 120 5.38 -2.74 -18.22
CA ASP A 120 6.25 -3.88 -18.46
C ASP A 120 6.82 -4.39 -17.12
N PHE A 121 6.89 -5.72 -17.00
CA PHE A 121 7.38 -6.43 -15.82
C PHE A 121 8.55 -7.31 -16.21
N SER A 122 9.72 -7.05 -15.67
CA SER A 122 10.93 -7.84 -15.91
C SER A 122 11.49 -8.41 -14.62
N PHE A 123 12.08 -9.60 -14.73
CA PHE A 123 12.75 -10.24 -13.59
C PHE A 123 14.09 -9.59 -13.28
N GLU A 124 14.30 -9.26 -12.01
CA GLU A 124 15.62 -8.90 -11.49
C GLU A 124 16.22 -10.12 -10.74
N GLY A 125 17.34 -10.65 -11.25
CA GLY A 125 18.04 -11.75 -10.57
C GLY A 125 18.63 -12.84 -11.45
N GLY A 126 18.70 -12.60 -12.76
CA GLY A 126 19.45 -13.44 -13.73
C GLY A 126 18.78 -14.77 -14.06
N GLY A 127 18.27 -14.89 -15.28
CA GLY A 127 17.86 -16.09 -16.00
C GLY A 127 16.89 -17.04 -15.26
N ALA A 128 15.82 -17.46 -15.92
CA ALA A 128 14.76 -18.32 -15.38
C ALA A 128 15.27 -19.58 -14.64
N GLY A 129 16.43 -20.14 -15.04
CA GLY A 129 16.99 -21.35 -14.42
C GLY A 129 17.67 -21.12 -13.07
N LYS A 130 18.28 -19.94 -12.85
CA LYS A 130 18.88 -19.57 -11.55
C LYS A 130 17.80 -19.15 -10.55
N PHE A 131 16.72 -18.57 -11.04
CA PHE A 131 15.57 -18.16 -10.25
C PHE A 131 14.85 -19.36 -9.63
N LEU A 132 14.54 -20.40 -10.41
CA LEU A 132 13.87 -21.60 -9.91
C LEU A 132 14.68 -22.29 -8.81
N LYS A 133 16.00 -22.31 -8.94
CA LYS A 133 16.91 -22.87 -7.95
C LYS A 133 16.92 -22.05 -6.64
N LYS A 134 16.93 -20.71 -6.73
CA LYS A 134 16.89 -19.80 -5.56
C LYS A 134 15.53 -19.81 -4.86
N ALA A 135 14.43 -19.88 -5.62
CA ALA A 135 13.08 -19.99 -5.06
C ALA A 135 12.85 -21.32 -4.33
N LEU A 136 13.43 -22.42 -4.85
CA LEU A 136 13.35 -23.75 -4.24
C LEU A 136 14.25 -23.92 -3.01
N THR A 137 15.37 -23.18 -2.95
CA THR A 137 16.30 -23.24 -1.81
C THR A 137 15.98 -22.22 -0.71
N GLY A 138 14.95 -21.40 -0.88
CA GLY A 138 14.63 -20.30 0.06
C GLY A 138 15.66 -19.16 0.02
N GLU A 139 16.57 -19.18 -0.93
CA GLU A 139 17.64 -18.20 -1.05
C GLU A 139 17.22 -17.02 -1.93
N GLY A 140 16.54 -16.06 -1.36
CA GLY A 140 16.29 -14.77 -1.98
C GLY A 140 14.82 -14.42 -2.19
N LEU A 141 14.53 -13.14 -2.05
CA LEU A 141 13.24 -12.55 -2.40
C LEU A 141 13.13 -12.45 -3.92
N PRO A 142 12.15 -13.11 -4.55
CA PRO A 142 11.91 -12.90 -5.98
C PRO A 142 11.38 -11.48 -6.21
N LEU A 143 12.18 -10.67 -6.91
CA LEU A 143 11.83 -9.30 -7.27
C LEU A 143 11.52 -9.21 -8.76
N MET A 144 10.59 -8.33 -9.10
CA MET A 144 10.30 -7.88 -10.45
C MET A 144 10.52 -6.38 -10.55
N ARG A 145 11.06 -5.94 -11.67
CA ARG A 145 11.16 -4.53 -12.03
C ARG A 145 9.89 -4.15 -12.78
N CYS A 146 9.22 -3.10 -12.32
CA CYS A 146 8.05 -2.51 -12.95
C CYS A 146 8.47 -1.22 -13.64
N GLN A 147 8.14 -1.06 -14.93
CA GLN A 147 8.49 0.10 -15.73
C GLN A 147 7.44 0.39 -16.80
N GLY A 148 7.48 1.59 -17.39
CA GLY A 148 6.52 2.02 -18.42
C GLY A 148 5.67 3.19 -17.95
N GLN A 149 4.39 3.22 -18.35
CA GLN A 149 3.44 4.28 -18.02
C GLN A 149 2.11 3.68 -17.61
N GLY A 150 1.61 4.10 -16.45
CA GLY A 150 0.34 3.61 -15.92
C GLY A 150 0.34 3.48 -14.41
N ASP A 151 -0.66 2.83 -13.89
CA ASP A 151 -0.82 2.56 -12.46
C ASP A 151 -0.68 1.05 -12.19
N VAL A 152 0.10 0.71 -11.15
CA VAL A 152 0.28 -0.67 -10.68
C VAL A 152 -0.27 -0.77 -9.27
N PHE A 153 -1.13 -1.77 -9.05
CA PHE A 153 -1.75 -2.06 -7.76
C PHE A 153 -1.10 -3.30 -7.15
N LEU A 154 -0.62 -3.15 -5.93
CA LEU A 154 0.13 -4.18 -5.22
C LEU A 154 -0.53 -4.50 -3.89
N ALA A 155 -0.62 -5.79 -3.57
CA ALA A 155 -1.09 -6.30 -2.29
C ALA A 155 -0.45 -7.67 -2.00
N GLU A 156 -0.45 -8.06 -0.74
CA GLU A 156 -0.02 -9.38 -0.29
C GLU A 156 -1.01 -9.89 0.76
N ARG A 157 -1.79 -10.94 0.43
CA ARG A 157 -2.67 -11.68 1.36
C ARG A 157 -3.56 -10.80 2.24
N ALA A 158 -3.96 -9.63 1.78
CA ALA A 158 -4.68 -8.62 2.56
C ALA A 158 -3.94 -8.17 3.85
N TYR A 159 -2.62 -8.25 3.88
CA TYR A 159 -1.79 -7.68 4.94
C TYR A 159 -1.83 -6.15 4.90
N ASP A 160 -1.59 -5.51 6.05
CA ASP A 160 -1.51 -4.06 6.14
C ASP A 160 -0.26 -3.54 5.42
N VAL A 161 -0.45 -2.52 4.59
CA VAL A 161 0.63 -1.89 3.83
C VAL A 161 1.10 -0.62 4.54
N HIS A 162 2.40 -0.52 4.77
CA HIS A 162 3.04 0.65 5.40
C HIS A 162 4.06 1.25 4.46
N MET A 163 4.03 2.60 4.34
CA MET A 163 4.96 3.36 3.53
C MET A 163 6.02 4.03 4.40
N LEU A 164 7.27 3.90 4.01
CA LEU A 164 8.42 4.56 4.63
C LEU A 164 9.20 5.33 3.57
N ASN A 165 9.77 6.47 3.95
CA ASN A 165 10.69 7.21 3.10
C ASN A 165 12.07 7.18 3.74
N LEU A 166 13.07 6.72 2.97
CA LEU A 166 14.47 6.78 3.33
C LEU A 166 15.07 8.09 2.79
N ASN A 167 15.83 8.78 3.60
CA ASN A 167 16.60 9.95 3.21
C ASN A 167 18.05 9.75 3.64
N ASN A 168 18.88 9.27 2.72
CA ASN A 168 20.26 8.85 2.98
C ASN A 168 20.35 7.91 4.21
N ALA A 169 19.44 6.95 4.27
CA ALA A 169 19.25 6.04 5.40
C ALA A 169 19.34 4.57 4.95
N GLY A 170 19.37 3.67 5.93
CA GLY A 170 19.37 2.24 5.69
C GLY A 170 18.29 1.50 6.48
N LEU A 171 17.60 0.58 5.81
CA LEU A 171 16.55 -0.26 6.37
C LEU A 171 16.79 -1.71 5.97
N SER A 172 16.78 -2.63 6.92
CA SER A 172 16.74 -4.07 6.68
C SER A 172 15.32 -4.57 6.90
N ILE A 173 14.78 -5.32 5.95
CA ILE A 173 13.40 -5.81 5.97
C ILE A 173 13.43 -7.33 5.83
N SER A 174 12.67 -8.05 6.66
CA SER A 174 12.46 -9.48 6.49
C SER A 174 11.92 -9.75 5.09
N GLY A 175 12.48 -10.72 4.37
CA GLY A 175 12.13 -10.98 2.96
C GLY A 175 10.63 -11.20 2.73
N LYS A 176 9.92 -11.77 3.70
CA LYS A 176 8.47 -11.99 3.64
C LYS A 176 7.64 -10.70 3.72
N ASN A 177 8.20 -9.61 4.26
CA ASN A 177 7.50 -8.36 4.51
C ASN A 177 7.79 -7.26 3.46
N VAL A 178 8.72 -7.48 2.53
CA VAL A 178 8.96 -6.55 1.42
C VAL A 178 7.80 -6.61 0.43
N LEU A 179 7.19 -5.46 0.11
CA LEU A 179 6.18 -5.34 -0.94
C LEU A 179 6.76 -4.70 -2.21
N ALA A 180 7.30 -3.49 -2.09
CA ALA A 180 7.89 -2.75 -3.20
C ALA A 180 8.84 -1.65 -2.69
N PHE A 181 9.71 -1.14 -3.55
CA PHE A 181 10.60 -0.03 -3.22
C PHE A 181 11.12 0.69 -4.48
N SER A 182 11.53 1.94 -4.31
CA SER A 182 12.13 2.76 -5.36
C SER A 182 13.38 2.09 -5.93
N SER A 183 13.51 2.08 -7.27
CA SER A 183 14.72 1.57 -7.93
C SER A 183 15.97 2.45 -7.71
N SER A 184 15.80 3.64 -7.12
CA SER A 184 16.93 4.50 -6.72
C SER A 184 17.66 4.01 -5.46
N LEU A 185 17.07 3.06 -4.73
CA LEU A 185 17.70 2.47 -3.55
C LEU A 185 18.68 1.37 -3.93
N ASP A 186 19.85 1.40 -3.33
CA ASP A 186 20.76 0.25 -3.36
C ASP A 186 20.17 -0.87 -2.50
N TRP A 187 20.13 -2.08 -3.03
CA TRP A 187 19.57 -3.21 -2.31
C TRP A 187 20.46 -4.45 -2.35
N ASN A 188 20.45 -5.18 -1.26
CA ASN A 188 21.15 -6.45 -1.14
C ASN A 188 20.34 -7.43 -0.30
N ILE A 189 20.42 -8.72 -0.64
CA ILE A 189 19.83 -9.80 0.16
C ILE A 189 20.92 -10.32 1.08
N GLU A 190 20.69 -10.22 2.37
CA GLU A 190 21.62 -10.60 3.40
C GLU A 190 20.99 -11.71 4.28
N ARG A 191 21.85 -12.45 4.96
CA ARG A 191 21.43 -13.42 5.96
C ARG A 191 21.77 -12.90 7.35
N VAL A 192 20.85 -13.05 8.29
CA VAL A 192 21.12 -12.74 9.69
C VAL A 192 22.25 -13.67 10.20
N LYS A 193 23.27 -13.08 10.82
CA LYS A 193 24.43 -13.82 11.34
C LYS A 193 24.02 -14.87 12.36
N GLY A 194 24.58 -16.07 12.27
CA GLY A 194 24.31 -17.18 13.19
C GLY A 194 23.18 -18.12 12.77
N GLY A 195 22.45 -17.82 11.67
CA GLY A 195 21.45 -18.74 11.13
C GLY A 195 22.09 -19.83 10.25
N SER A 196 21.80 -21.09 10.53
CA SER A 196 22.12 -22.19 9.62
C SER A 196 21.00 -22.36 8.58
N ILE A 197 21.30 -22.94 7.42
CA ILE A 197 20.31 -23.27 6.38
C ILE A 197 19.26 -24.26 6.95
N ALA A 198 19.68 -25.12 7.85
CA ALA A 198 18.83 -26.12 8.51
C ALA A 198 17.77 -25.50 9.45
N THR A 199 17.95 -24.26 9.90
CA THR A 199 17.01 -23.52 10.76
C THR A 199 16.14 -22.53 9.97
N GLY A 200 16.03 -22.69 8.63
CA GLY A 200 15.22 -21.82 7.79
C GLY A 200 15.72 -20.37 7.67
N GLY A 201 17.05 -20.16 7.70
CA GLY A 201 17.78 -18.90 7.76
C GLY A 201 16.97 -17.65 7.46
N LEU A 202 16.92 -16.70 8.39
CA LEU A 202 16.25 -15.44 8.19
C LEU A 202 17.00 -14.61 7.13
N PHE A 203 16.39 -14.49 5.96
CA PHE A 203 16.88 -13.60 4.90
C PHE A 203 16.20 -12.23 5.03
N ASN A 204 17.00 -11.20 4.93
CA ASN A 204 16.54 -9.82 4.89
C ASN A 204 17.00 -9.14 3.61
N THR A 205 16.19 -8.19 3.16
CA THR A 205 16.56 -7.25 2.11
C THR A 205 17.01 -5.96 2.78
N THR A 206 18.28 -5.60 2.63
CA THR A 206 18.81 -4.33 3.12
C THR A 206 18.74 -3.30 2.00
N LEU A 207 18.06 -2.19 2.27
CA LEU A 207 17.90 -1.05 1.39
C LEU A 207 18.70 0.13 1.93
N ARG A 208 19.38 0.88 1.05
CA ARG A 208 20.18 2.06 1.43
C ARG A 208 19.99 3.18 0.42
N GLY A 209 20.03 4.42 0.90
CA GLY A 209 19.96 5.60 0.04
C GLY A 209 18.73 6.47 0.30
N THR A 210 18.22 7.09 -0.77
CA THR A 210 17.04 7.97 -0.73
C THR A 210 15.97 7.45 -1.67
N GLY A 211 14.77 7.22 -1.15
CA GLY A 211 13.65 6.67 -1.90
C GLY A 211 12.53 6.16 -0.98
N TRP A 212 11.46 5.71 -1.58
CA TRP A 212 10.32 5.15 -0.86
C TRP A 212 10.43 3.62 -0.72
N VAL A 213 9.80 3.10 0.32
CA VAL A 213 9.71 1.67 0.60
C VAL A 213 8.29 1.36 1.07
N ALA A 214 7.70 0.31 0.53
CA ALA A 214 6.46 -0.28 1.00
C ALA A 214 6.73 -1.65 1.60
N LEU A 215 6.24 -1.88 2.80
CA LEU A 215 6.31 -3.18 3.48
C LEU A 215 4.92 -3.62 3.94
N THR A 216 4.78 -4.91 4.21
CA THR A 216 3.52 -5.49 4.70
C THR A 216 3.67 -6.04 6.10
N THR A 217 2.59 -5.95 6.88
CA THR A 217 2.47 -6.58 8.20
C THR A 217 1.18 -7.38 8.31
N ASP A 218 1.25 -8.49 9.00
CA ASP A 218 0.08 -9.28 9.39
C ASP A 218 -0.43 -8.76 10.75
N GLY A 219 -1.33 -7.79 10.68
CA GLY A 219 -1.83 -7.00 11.81
C GLY A 219 -1.00 -5.75 12.15
N PRO A 220 -1.46 -4.94 13.10
CA PRO A 220 -0.84 -3.67 13.46
C PRO A 220 0.54 -3.88 14.10
N PRO A 221 1.61 -3.27 13.55
CA PRO A 221 2.97 -3.45 14.06
C PRO A 221 3.25 -2.62 15.32
N VAL A 222 4.32 -3.01 16.03
CA VAL A 222 4.93 -2.22 17.12
C VAL A 222 6.35 -1.85 16.72
N VAL A 223 6.75 -0.62 17.01
CA VAL A 223 8.12 -0.12 16.80
C VAL A 223 8.83 -0.05 18.15
N LEU A 224 9.92 -0.80 18.29
CA LEU A 224 10.75 -0.87 19.48
C LEU A 224 12.01 -0.01 19.29
N ASN A 225 12.32 0.85 20.24
CA ASN A 225 13.53 1.66 20.26
C ASN A 225 14.65 0.90 20.98
N THR A 226 15.69 0.51 20.26
CA THR A 226 16.80 -0.27 20.82
C THR A 226 17.74 0.53 21.73
N ALA A 227 17.61 1.87 21.75
CA ALA A 227 18.35 2.72 22.68
C ALA A 227 17.76 2.67 24.10
N GLU A 228 16.49 2.30 24.26
CA GLU A 228 15.80 2.26 25.54
C GLU A 228 16.08 0.98 26.32
N ALA A 229 16.20 -0.15 25.64
CA ALA A 229 16.45 -1.44 26.28
C ALA A 229 17.05 -2.46 25.29
N PRO A 230 17.74 -3.51 25.82
CA PRO A 230 18.15 -4.66 25.00
C PRO A 230 16.93 -5.28 24.30
N THR A 231 16.99 -5.38 22.97
CA THR A 231 15.85 -5.79 22.15
C THR A 231 16.06 -7.17 21.58
N PHE A 232 15.06 -8.03 21.76
CA PHE A 232 14.97 -9.38 21.20
C PHE A 232 13.62 -9.56 20.56
N ALA A 233 13.57 -10.28 19.45
CA ALA A 233 12.30 -10.58 18.79
C ALA A 233 12.30 -11.97 18.16
N ASP A 234 11.15 -12.61 18.09
CA ASP A 234 10.98 -13.84 17.35
C ASP A 234 11.28 -13.63 15.88
N THR A 235 11.97 -14.59 15.24
CA THR A 235 12.37 -14.51 13.84
C THR A 235 11.18 -14.33 12.89
N ASN A 236 10.02 -14.87 13.25
CA ASN A 236 8.81 -14.82 12.45
C ASN A 236 8.02 -13.53 12.65
N ALA A 237 8.14 -12.91 13.82
CA ALA A 237 7.48 -11.64 14.12
C ALA A 237 8.26 -10.42 13.65
N VAL A 238 9.58 -10.55 13.40
CA VAL A 238 10.40 -9.43 12.90
C VAL A 238 10.00 -9.02 11.49
N VAL A 239 9.70 -7.72 11.31
CA VAL A 239 9.31 -7.10 10.05
C VAL A 239 10.49 -6.33 9.43
N ALA A 240 11.07 -5.38 10.16
CA ALA A 240 12.16 -4.54 9.67
C ALA A 240 12.95 -3.95 10.85
N TRP A 241 14.16 -3.47 10.55
CA TRP A 241 15.03 -2.80 11.54
C TRP A 241 16.01 -1.85 10.86
N SER A 242 16.56 -0.91 11.63
CA SER A 242 17.60 -0.01 11.17
C SER A 242 18.82 -0.78 10.70
N ALA A 243 19.31 -0.55 9.47
CA ALA A 243 20.37 -1.33 8.85
C ALA A 243 21.75 -1.18 9.52
N ASN A 244 21.90 -0.24 10.46
CA ASN A 244 23.11 -0.07 11.27
C ASN A 244 23.13 -0.97 12.52
N LEU A 245 22.01 -1.62 12.87
CA LEU A 245 21.97 -2.53 14.00
C LEU A 245 22.74 -3.81 13.68
N GLN A 246 23.53 -4.27 14.67
CA GLN A 246 24.13 -5.59 14.61
C GLN A 246 23.09 -6.62 15.08
N THR A 247 22.93 -7.69 14.31
CA THR A 247 21.97 -8.75 14.58
C THR A 247 22.66 -10.07 14.85
N GLN A 248 22.15 -10.84 15.80
CA GLN A 248 22.63 -12.19 16.10
C GLN A 248 21.45 -13.10 16.41
N LEU A 249 21.42 -14.28 15.78
CA LEU A 249 20.48 -15.34 16.14
C LEU A 249 20.88 -15.98 17.47
N LYS A 250 19.91 -16.05 18.36
CA LYS A 250 20.02 -16.81 19.62
C LYS A 250 19.06 -17.98 19.58
N THR A 251 19.57 -19.15 19.87
CA THR A 251 18.78 -20.37 20.10
C THR A 251 18.53 -20.51 21.60
N SER A 252 17.27 -20.49 22.01
CA SER A 252 16.90 -20.68 23.42
C SER A 252 16.82 -22.17 23.82
N PHE A 253 17.69 -23.03 23.26
CA PHE A 253 17.79 -24.41 23.68
C PHE A 253 18.46 -24.52 25.06
N LYS A 254 17.65 -24.48 26.14
CA LYS A 254 18.09 -25.04 27.41
C LYS A 254 17.97 -26.58 27.31
N ALA A 255 18.95 -27.31 27.87
CA ALA A 255 19.01 -28.76 27.81
C ALA A 255 17.73 -29.52 28.30
N GLY A 256 16.80 -28.82 28.92
CA GLY A 256 15.46 -29.34 29.31
C GLY A 256 14.43 -29.37 28.17
N ALA A 257 14.67 -28.78 27.02
CA ALA A 257 13.74 -28.79 25.88
C ALA A 257 13.67 -30.15 25.17
N LEU A 258 14.69 -31.00 25.38
CA LEU A 258 14.71 -32.39 24.92
C LEU A 258 13.66 -33.31 25.60
N ILE A 259 12.97 -32.81 26.62
CA ILE A 259 11.97 -33.57 27.41
C ILE A 259 10.56 -32.97 27.24
N GLY A 260 10.24 -32.37 26.08
CA GLY A 260 8.88 -31.94 25.75
C GLY A 260 8.34 -30.74 26.56
N ARG A 261 9.20 -29.97 27.25
CA ARG A 261 8.87 -28.75 28.01
C ARG A 261 9.55 -27.48 27.49
N GLY A 262 9.72 -27.37 26.16
CA GLY A 262 10.19 -26.16 25.54
C GLY A 262 9.05 -25.13 25.38
N SER A 263 9.33 -23.82 25.58
CA SER A 263 8.38 -22.72 25.44
C SER A 263 7.94 -22.46 23.99
N GLY A 264 8.31 -23.29 23.01
CA GLY A 264 7.96 -23.09 21.59
C GLY A 264 8.77 -22.01 20.87
N GLU A 265 9.36 -21.07 21.59
CA GLU A 265 10.14 -19.95 21.04
C GLU A 265 11.60 -20.35 20.81
N ALA A 266 11.85 -21.11 19.75
CA ALA A 266 13.15 -21.73 19.53
C ALA A 266 14.21 -20.77 18.99
N LEU A 267 13.83 -19.71 18.28
CA LEU A 267 14.75 -18.82 17.55
C LEU A 267 14.39 -17.36 17.75
N GLN A 268 15.31 -16.59 18.31
CA GLN A 268 15.18 -15.15 18.50
C GLN A 268 16.33 -14.42 17.82
N VAL A 269 16.05 -13.23 17.30
CA VAL A 269 17.06 -12.26 16.87
C VAL A 269 17.31 -11.27 18.01
N SER A 270 18.56 -11.10 18.39
CA SER A 270 18.99 -10.01 19.26
C SER A 270 19.53 -8.86 18.44
N PHE A 271 19.21 -7.63 18.86
CA PHE A 271 19.59 -6.40 18.18
C PHE A 271 20.49 -5.57 19.07
N TYR A 272 21.62 -5.11 18.53
CA TYR A 272 22.62 -4.29 19.25
C TYR A 272 22.90 -3.01 18.48
N GLY A 273 23.02 -1.90 19.21
CA GLY A 273 23.23 -0.56 18.65
C GLY A 273 22.02 0.35 18.87
N GLN A 274 22.08 1.55 18.30
CA GLN A 274 20.99 2.53 18.39
C GLN A 274 20.18 2.52 17.10
N GLY A 275 18.87 2.36 17.20
CA GLY A 275 17.96 2.29 16.08
C GLY A 275 16.58 1.81 16.51
N PHE A 276 15.83 1.25 15.57
CA PHE A 276 14.51 0.71 15.84
C PHE A 276 14.36 -0.71 15.25
N VAL A 277 13.41 -1.44 15.80
CA VAL A 277 12.95 -2.74 15.30
C VAL A 277 11.44 -2.70 15.19
N ILE A 278 10.92 -3.11 14.05
CA ILE A 278 9.48 -3.25 13.79
C ILE A 278 9.12 -4.71 13.93
N VAL A 279 8.13 -5.01 14.75
CA VAL A 279 7.57 -6.34 14.94
C VAL A 279 6.07 -6.35 14.68
N GLN A 280 5.56 -7.48 14.22
CA GLN A 280 4.12 -7.70 13.98
C GLN A 280 3.56 -8.73 14.99
N PRO A 281 2.23 -8.71 15.27
CA PRO A 281 1.62 -9.64 16.22
C PRO A 281 1.50 -11.08 15.71
N SER A 282 1.71 -11.31 14.41
CA SER A 282 1.61 -12.62 13.78
C SER A 282 2.98 -13.23 13.51
N GLU A 283 3.15 -14.48 13.82
CA GLU A 283 4.32 -15.30 13.45
C GLU A 283 4.15 -15.98 12.08
N GLY A 284 3.02 -15.76 11.41
CA GLY A 284 2.65 -16.40 10.14
C GLY A 284 2.07 -17.80 10.34
N ILE A 285 1.83 -18.50 9.23
CA ILE A 285 1.27 -19.85 9.25
C ILE A 285 2.35 -20.83 9.75
N GLN A 286 2.16 -21.36 10.95
CA GLN A 286 2.95 -22.49 11.43
C GLN A 286 2.40 -23.78 10.81
N VAL A 287 3.18 -24.41 9.93
CA VAL A 287 2.85 -25.76 9.45
C VAL A 287 3.23 -26.74 10.55
N PRO A 288 2.29 -27.51 11.12
CA PRO A 288 2.63 -28.53 12.09
C PRO A 288 3.61 -29.55 11.44
N VAL A 289 4.77 -29.73 12.03
CA VAL A 289 5.69 -30.79 11.64
C VAL A 289 5.14 -32.08 12.27
N HIS A 290 4.57 -32.92 11.41
CA HIS A 290 4.15 -34.29 11.79
C HIS A 290 5.33 -35.26 11.76
#